data_25780199a6024873e1217a64248ffad5
#
_entry.id   25780199a6024873e1217a64248ffad5
#
_cell.length_a   1.000
_cell.length_b   1.000
_cell.length_c   1.000
_cell.angle_alpha   90.00
_cell.angle_beta   90.00
_cell.angle_gamma   90.00
#
_symmetry.space_group_name_H-M   'P 1'
#
loop_
_entity.id
_entity.type
_entity.pdbx_description
1 polymer ?
#
loop_
_entity_poly.entity_id
_entity_poly.type
_entity_poly.pdbx_seq_one_letter_code
_entity_poly.pdbx_strand_id
1 'polypeptide(L)'
;MPCLNEAATVADCVKQAREALAKYAINGEVIVADNGSTDRSRELAAAAGARVVPVPMRGYGSALLTGIASARGEYVVMGDADGSYDFMAIDAFLAKLREGYDLVMGNRFKGGVAEGAMPFLHRYLGNPVLSFLGRLFFSSEVGDFHSGLRGFRRSPILALDLRTTGMEFASEMVVKASVEGLRIAEVPVTLSPDKRDRPPHLRTWRDGWRHLRFLLLYSPRWLFLYPGALLMIVGALVLLWLLPGERAIGSLRLDVHTLVYAAAAVVLGYQAVVFALFTKTFAISEGLLPEDPRLTRLYRYVTLETGIVAGIVLVIAGLVLAATAIGIWQTQGFGPIVDVPRSLRVVILSSLAITLGVQTFFASFFLSVLGLSRR
;
A
#
# COMPACT_ATOMS: atom_id res chain seq x y z
N MET A 1 -14.60 2.46 21.03
CA MET A 1 -13.66 1.42 21.51
C MET A 1 -14.05 0.09 20.90
N PRO A 2 -13.18 -0.59 20.11
CA PRO A 2 -13.38 -1.97 19.69
C PRO A 2 -13.20 -2.89 20.92
N CYS A 3 -14.04 -3.91 21.04
CA CYS A 3 -14.03 -4.82 22.19
C CYS A 3 -14.19 -6.27 21.75
N LEU A 4 -13.32 -7.16 22.25
CA LEU A 4 -13.45 -8.61 22.12
C LEU A 4 -12.83 -9.29 23.34
N ASN A 5 -13.65 -9.72 24.27
CA ASN A 5 -13.22 -10.38 25.51
C ASN A 5 -12.25 -9.49 26.34
N GLU A 6 -12.69 -8.29 26.70
CA GLU A 6 -11.94 -7.31 27.48
C GLU A 6 -12.57 -7.05 28.85
N ALA A 7 -13.18 -8.08 29.49
CA ALA A 7 -13.89 -7.93 30.75
C ALA A 7 -13.00 -7.35 31.88
N ALA A 8 -11.69 -7.58 31.84
CA ALA A 8 -10.75 -7.07 32.84
C ALA A 8 -10.54 -5.54 32.74
N THR A 9 -10.73 -4.93 31.58
CA THR A 9 -10.25 -3.57 31.28
C THR A 9 -11.33 -2.62 30.76
N VAL A 10 -12.34 -3.13 30.07
CA VAL A 10 -13.34 -2.31 29.35
C VAL A 10 -14.08 -1.33 30.26
N ALA A 11 -14.45 -1.75 31.49
CA ALA A 11 -15.18 -0.88 32.41
C ALA A 11 -14.34 0.33 32.84
N ASP A 12 -13.06 0.14 33.11
CA ASP A 12 -12.16 1.23 33.49
C ASP A 12 -11.84 2.16 32.32
N CYS A 13 -11.67 1.61 31.11
CA CYS A 13 -11.53 2.42 29.90
C CYS A 13 -12.76 3.30 29.65
N VAL A 14 -13.96 2.76 29.82
CA VAL A 14 -15.23 3.52 29.69
C VAL A 14 -15.35 4.61 30.74
N LYS A 15 -15.05 4.29 32.02
CA LYS A 15 -15.06 5.28 33.11
C LYS A 15 -14.09 6.42 32.83
N GLN A 16 -12.83 6.11 32.48
CA GLN A 16 -11.81 7.11 32.16
C GLN A 16 -12.25 8.01 31.00
N ALA A 17 -12.80 7.42 29.92
CA ALA A 17 -13.30 8.22 28.79
C ALA A 17 -14.47 9.14 29.22
N ARG A 18 -15.39 8.68 30.05
CA ARG A 18 -16.48 9.51 30.59
C ARG A 18 -15.98 10.62 31.52
N GLU A 19 -14.99 10.32 32.36
CA GLU A 19 -14.33 11.30 33.21
C GLU A 19 -13.65 12.38 32.37
N ALA A 20 -12.98 11.99 31.28
CA ALA A 20 -12.38 12.96 30.35
C ALA A 20 -13.45 13.85 29.69
N LEU A 21 -14.56 13.27 29.21
CA LEU A 21 -15.69 14.04 28.67
C LEU A 21 -16.24 15.05 29.71
N ALA A 22 -16.42 14.64 30.96
CA ALA A 22 -16.91 15.50 32.03
C ALA A 22 -15.88 16.60 32.37
N LYS A 23 -14.60 16.24 32.54
CA LYS A 23 -13.52 17.16 32.90
C LYS A 23 -13.38 18.31 31.90
N TYR A 24 -13.48 17.98 30.60
CA TYR A 24 -13.31 18.97 29.53
C TYR A 24 -14.64 19.57 29.06
N ALA A 25 -15.75 19.32 29.77
CA ALA A 25 -17.08 19.80 29.44
C ALA A 25 -17.51 19.48 27.99
N ILE A 26 -17.18 18.27 27.53
CA ILE A 26 -17.47 17.78 26.18
C ILE A 26 -18.80 17.05 26.21
N ASN A 27 -19.77 17.52 25.40
CA ASN A 27 -21.01 16.76 25.15
C ASN A 27 -20.69 15.58 24.21
N GLY A 28 -20.61 14.39 24.78
CA GLY A 28 -20.20 13.20 24.03
C GLY A 28 -20.75 11.90 24.61
N GLU A 29 -20.62 10.83 23.86
CA GLU A 29 -20.98 9.47 24.25
C GLU A 29 -19.77 8.55 24.16
N VAL A 30 -19.76 7.47 24.94
CA VAL A 30 -18.80 6.39 24.81
C VAL A 30 -19.49 5.20 24.15
N ILE A 31 -18.92 4.73 23.05
CA ILE A 31 -19.40 3.57 22.29
C ILE A 31 -18.39 2.43 22.43
N VAL A 32 -18.89 1.27 22.80
CA VAL A 32 -18.14 0.01 22.78
C VAL A 32 -18.70 -0.86 21.66
N ALA A 33 -17.90 -1.05 20.60
CA ALA A 33 -18.24 -1.92 19.47
C ALA A 33 -17.82 -3.36 19.79
N ASP A 34 -18.78 -4.17 20.21
CA ASP A 34 -18.54 -5.55 20.63
C ASP A 34 -18.43 -6.50 19.45
N ASN A 35 -17.28 -7.09 19.25
CA ASN A 35 -16.94 -7.99 18.13
C ASN A 35 -17.25 -9.47 18.43
N GLY A 36 -18.28 -9.72 19.24
CA GLY A 36 -18.73 -11.05 19.62
C GLY A 36 -18.02 -11.60 20.85
N SER A 37 -17.93 -10.78 21.91
CA SER A 37 -17.39 -11.21 23.20
C SER A 37 -18.25 -12.33 23.82
N THR A 38 -17.56 -13.30 24.42
CA THR A 38 -18.15 -14.46 25.11
C THR A 38 -18.03 -14.36 26.64
N ASP A 39 -17.32 -13.34 27.11
CA ASP A 39 -17.18 -12.98 28.52
C ASP A 39 -18.18 -11.86 28.91
N ARG A 40 -18.00 -11.29 30.10
CA ARG A 40 -18.86 -10.22 30.64
C ARG A 40 -18.55 -8.81 30.09
N SER A 41 -17.78 -8.67 29.02
CA SER A 41 -17.35 -7.37 28.47
C SER A 41 -18.53 -6.45 28.17
N ARG A 42 -19.60 -6.98 27.56
CA ARG A 42 -20.80 -6.19 27.19
C ARG A 42 -21.51 -5.63 28.40
N GLU A 43 -21.75 -6.47 29.38
CA GLU A 43 -22.46 -6.11 30.64
C GLU A 43 -21.64 -5.07 31.41
N LEU A 44 -20.32 -5.27 31.53
CA LEU A 44 -19.43 -4.35 32.22
C LEU A 44 -19.30 -3.00 31.52
N ALA A 45 -19.23 -2.99 30.19
CA ALA A 45 -19.20 -1.77 29.42
C ALA A 45 -20.51 -0.96 29.57
N ALA A 46 -21.67 -1.64 29.48
CA ALA A 46 -22.96 -1.02 29.64
C ALA A 46 -23.15 -0.47 31.08
N ALA A 47 -22.78 -1.25 32.09
CA ALA A 47 -22.82 -0.82 33.50
C ALA A 47 -21.91 0.40 33.78
N ALA A 48 -20.78 0.51 33.10
CA ALA A 48 -19.90 1.67 33.14
C ALA A 48 -20.44 2.91 32.40
N GLY A 49 -21.55 2.75 31.65
CA GLY A 49 -22.28 3.84 30.98
C GLY A 49 -21.91 4.00 29.51
N ALA A 50 -21.36 2.97 28.86
CA ALA A 50 -21.16 2.96 27.42
C ALA A 50 -22.41 2.49 26.67
N ARG A 51 -22.61 2.99 25.47
CA ARG A 51 -23.56 2.39 24.52
C ARG A 51 -22.85 1.24 23.79
N VAL A 52 -23.29 0.02 24.07
CA VAL A 52 -22.74 -1.19 23.43
C VAL A 52 -23.41 -1.42 22.08
N VAL A 53 -22.62 -1.59 21.03
CA VAL A 53 -23.09 -1.85 19.67
C VAL A 53 -22.55 -3.21 19.20
N PRO A 54 -23.42 -4.16 18.80
CA PRO A 54 -22.98 -5.44 18.30
C PRO A 54 -22.39 -5.29 16.90
N VAL A 55 -21.29 -5.97 16.66
CA VAL A 55 -20.58 -5.96 15.36
C VAL A 55 -20.91 -7.24 14.61
N PRO A 56 -21.55 -7.16 13.43
CA PRO A 56 -22.02 -8.36 12.71
C PRO A 56 -20.89 -9.21 12.14
N MET A 57 -19.76 -8.60 11.78
CA MET A 57 -18.62 -9.28 11.16
C MET A 57 -17.40 -9.23 12.07
N ARG A 58 -16.75 -10.38 12.28
CA ARG A 58 -15.53 -10.44 13.10
C ARG A 58 -14.37 -9.69 12.45
N GLY A 59 -13.63 -8.93 13.25
CA GLY A 59 -12.42 -8.23 12.86
C GLY A 59 -12.26 -6.89 13.56
N TYR A 60 -11.02 -6.48 13.79
CA TYR A 60 -10.68 -5.20 14.42
C TYR A 60 -11.23 -4.01 13.61
N GLY A 61 -10.98 -4.02 12.30
CA GLY A 61 -11.52 -3.00 11.40
C GLY A 61 -13.05 -2.99 11.36
N SER A 62 -13.68 -4.17 11.35
CA SER A 62 -15.16 -4.27 11.42
C SER A 62 -15.72 -3.63 12.67
N ALA A 63 -15.08 -3.83 13.82
CA ALA A 63 -15.51 -3.21 15.07
C ALA A 63 -15.38 -1.68 15.01
N LEU A 64 -14.28 -1.18 14.48
CA LEU A 64 -14.07 0.26 14.32
C LEU A 64 -15.06 0.87 13.33
N LEU A 65 -15.26 0.27 12.16
CA LEU A 65 -16.22 0.73 11.14
C LEU A 65 -17.65 0.81 11.74
N THR A 66 -18.08 -0.24 12.43
CA THR A 66 -19.40 -0.26 13.08
C THR A 66 -19.51 0.82 14.15
N GLY A 67 -18.48 1.00 14.96
CA GLY A 67 -18.42 2.05 15.98
C GLY A 67 -18.49 3.45 15.39
N ILE A 68 -17.71 3.73 14.33
CA ILE A 68 -17.70 5.02 13.63
C ILE A 68 -19.05 5.31 12.96
N ALA A 69 -19.63 4.33 12.29
CA ALA A 69 -20.94 4.47 11.65
C ALA A 69 -22.05 4.75 12.68
N SER A 70 -21.97 4.10 13.85
CA SER A 70 -22.93 4.26 14.93
C SER A 70 -22.76 5.55 15.74
N ALA A 71 -21.62 6.23 15.64
CA ALA A 71 -21.36 7.45 16.40
C ALA A 71 -22.29 8.59 15.97
N ARG A 72 -22.71 9.41 16.93
CA ARG A 72 -23.60 10.57 16.72
C ARG A 72 -22.83 11.88 16.69
N GLY A 73 -21.65 11.91 17.28
CA GLY A 73 -20.80 13.10 17.36
C GLY A 73 -20.19 13.49 16.02
N GLU A 74 -19.92 14.77 15.85
CA GLU A 74 -19.15 15.31 14.73
C GLU A 74 -17.69 14.82 14.75
N TYR A 75 -17.12 14.78 15.94
CA TYR A 75 -15.78 14.27 16.19
C TYR A 75 -15.86 12.89 16.81
N VAL A 76 -14.97 12.00 16.39
CA VAL A 76 -14.83 10.66 16.94
C VAL A 76 -13.40 10.48 17.42
N VAL A 77 -13.24 9.99 18.64
CA VAL A 77 -11.94 9.52 19.14
C VAL A 77 -12.03 8.01 19.29
N MET A 78 -11.19 7.28 18.60
CA MET A 78 -11.06 5.83 18.73
C MET A 78 -9.85 5.48 19.59
N GLY A 79 -9.96 4.42 20.40
CA GLY A 79 -8.87 3.88 21.19
C GLY A 79 -9.22 2.47 21.65
N ASP A 80 -8.19 1.65 21.94
CA ASP A 80 -8.35 0.26 22.35
C ASP A 80 -8.91 0.16 23.79
N ALA A 81 -9.69 -0.89 24.06
CA ALA A 81 -10.32 -1.12 25.36
C ALA A 81 -9.47 -1.96 26.34
N ASP A 82 -8.14 -1.98 26.13
CA ASP A 82 -7.17 -2.83 26.85
C ASP A 82 -6.38 -2.08 27.95
N GLY A 83 -6.69 -0.80 28.13
CA GLY A 83 -6.01 0.05 29.11
C GLY A 83 -4.61 0.50 28.70
N SER A 84 -4.20 0.30 27.47
CA SER A 84 -2.88 0.72 26.96
C SER A 84 -2.80 2.23 26.66
N TYR A 85 -3.93 2.90 26.42
CA TYR A 85 -4.01 4.34 26.15
C TYR A 85 -4.69 5.12 27.27
N ASP A 86 -4.21 6.34 27.48
CA ASP A 86 -4.83 7.29 28.39
C ASP A 86 -5.89 8.14 27.67
N PHE A 87 -7.17 7.87 27.95
CA PHE A 87 -8.29 8.65 27.40
C PHE A 87 -8.39 10.07 27.97
N MET A 88 -7.62 10.40 29.02
CA MET A 88 -7.56 11.80 29.49
C MET A 88 -6.87 12.73 28.49
N ALA A 89 -6.15 12.18 27.51
CA ALA A 89 -5.48 12.95 26.46
C ALA A 89 -6.40 13.40 25.30
N ILE A 90 -7.72 13.14 25.37
CA ILE A 90 -8.66 13.46 24.25
C ILE A 90 -8.78 14.95 23.94
N ASP A 91 -8.48 15.83 24.89
CA ASP A 91 -8.50 17.29 24.70
C ASP A 91 -7.52 17.75 23.62
N ALA A 92 -6.30 17.18 23.58
CA ALA A 92 -5.30 17.49 22.56
C ALA A 92 -5.79 17.11 21.15
N PHE A 93 -6.50 15.98 21.02
CA PHE A 93 -7.12 15.58 19.75
C PHE A 93 -8.21 16.54 19.31
N LEU A 94 -9.09 16.91 20.24
CA LEU A 94 -10.19 17.83 19.96
C LEU A 94 -9.69 19.23 19.64
N ALA A 95 -8.64 19.70 20.28
CA ALA A 95 -8.03 20.98 19.96
C ALA A 95 -7.60 21.01 18.49
N LYS A 96 -6.89 19.99 18.02
CA LYS A 96 -6.48 19.86 16.61
C LYS A 96 -7.67 19.72 15.64
N LEU A 97 -8.68 18.96 15.99
CA LEU A 97 -9.88 18.84 15.18
C LEU A 97 -10.62 20.18 15.04
N ARG A 98 -10.69 20.97 16.12
CA ARG A 98 -11.26 22.33 16.12
C ARG A 98 -10.43 23.33 15.32
N GLU A 99 -9.11 23.10 15.17
CA GLU A 99 -8.24 23.85 14.25
C GLU A 99 -8.51 23.50 12.77
N GLY A 100 -9.41 22.56 12.49
CA GLY A 100 -9.84 22.17 11.16
C GLY A 100 -9.04 20.99 10.55
N TYR A 101 -8.31 20.22 11.37
CA TYR A 101 -7.75 18.95 10.92
C TYR A 101 -8.85 17.91 10.81
N ASP A 102 -8.74 17.02 9.80
CA ASP A 102 -9.70 15.96 9.54
C ASP A 102 -9.37 14.66 10.28
N LEU A 103 -8.07 14.39 10.45
CA LEU A 103 -7.53 13.24 11.16
C LEU A 103 -6.40 13.68 12.08
N VAL A 104 -6.43 13.24 13.33
CA VAL A 104 -5.38 13.48 14.33
C VAL A 104 -4.87 12.13 14.83
N MET A 105 -3.61 11.84 14.60
CA MET A 105 -2.97 10.62 15.01
C MET A 105 -2.29 10.78 16.36
N GLY A 106 -2.46 9.82 17.26
CA GLY A 106 -1.58 9.72 18.43
C GLY A 106 -0.20 9.25 17.99
N ASN A 107 0.86 9.90 18.44
CA ASN A 107 2.24 9.47 18.15
C ASN A 107 2.89 8.95 19.42
N ARG A 108 3.04 7.63 19.52
CA ARG A 108 3.63 6.94 20.68
C ARG A 108 5.13 7.18 20.79
N PHE A 109 5.81 7.38 19.67
CA PHE A 109 7.25 7.66 19.66
C PHE A 109 7.57 9.08 20.13
N LYS A 110 6.65 10.03 19.97
CA LYS A 110 6.76 11.40 20.50
C LYS A 110 6.32 11.51 21.97
N GLY A 111 5.30 10.74 22.38
CA GLY A 111 4.75 10.81 23.73
C GLY A 111 5.37 9.83 24.72
N GLY A 112 5.99 8.80 24.23
CA GLY A 112 6.69 7.80 25.03
C GLY A 112 6.03 6.41 24.98
N VAL A 113 6.88 5.40 25.00
CA VAL A 113 6.48 3.98 25.11
C VAL A 113 7.03 3.47 26.44
N ALA A 114 6.15 3.18 27.38
CA ALA A 114 6.53 2.65 28.69
C ALA A 114 7.24 1.28 28.55
N GLU A 115 8.00 0.91 29.54
CA GLU A 115 8.67 -0.39 29.56
C GLU A 115 7.65 -1.54 29.52
N GLY A 116 7.89 -2.53 28.67
CA GLY A 116 6.97 -3.67 28.47
C GLY A 116 5.74 -3.38 27.60
N ALA A 117 5.45 -2.11 27.22
CA ALA A 117 4.24 -1.75 26.46
C ALA A 117 4.31 -2.16 24.98
N MET A 118 5.50 -2.38 24.43
CA MET A 118 5.67 -2.75 23.03
C MET A 118 6.82 -3.74 22.88
N PRO A 119 6.62 -4.86 22.18
CA PRO A 119 7.69 -5.82 21.87
C PRO A 119 8.84 -5.14 21.11
N PHE A 120 10.08 -5.58 21.36
CA PHE A 120 11.29 -5.02 20.76
C PHE A 120 11.22 -4.90 19.23
N LEU A 121 10.79 -5.98 18.55
CA LEU A 121 10.64 -5.98 17.09
C LEU A 121 9.64 -4.93 16.60
N HIS A 122 8.54 -4.71 17.33
CA HIS A 122 7.56 -3.70 16.95
C HIS A 122 8.09 -2.28 17.20
N ARG A 123 8.83 -2.09 18.30
CA ARG A 123 9.35 -0.78 18.70
C ARG A 123 10.44 -0.27 17.75
N TYR A 124 11.38 -1.12 17.37
CA TYR A 124 12.59 -0.70 16.67
C TYR A 124 12.63 -1.08 15.18
N LEU A 125 11.82 -2.03 14.74
CA LEU A 125 11.81 -2.48 13.35
C LEU A 125 10.42 -2.33 12.70
N GLY A 126 9.40 -3.04 13.17
CA GLY A 126 8.12 -3.15 12.49
C GLY A 126 7.43 -1.80 12.29
N ASN A 127 7.10 -1.10 13.38
CA ASN A 127 6.40 0.19 13.27
C ASN A 127 7.23 1.28 12.59
N PRO A 128 8.53 1.47 12.91
CA PRO A 128 9.35 2.46 12.22
C PRO A 128 9.48 2.19 10.71
N VAL A 129 9.74 0.94 10.30
CA VAL A 129 9.88 0.58 8.88
C VAL A 129 8.56 0.76 8.13
N LEU A 130 7.46 0.24 8.66
CA LEU A 130 6.14 0.37 8.02
C LEU A 130 5.68 1.83 7.95
N SER A 131 5.91 2.63 9.00
CA SER A 131 5.60 4.06 8.97
C SER A 131 6.50 4.82 7.99
N PHE A 132 7.78 4.47 7.90
CA PHE A 132 8.69 5.02 6.89
C PHE A 132 8.21 4.71 5.47
N LEU A 133 7.86 3.46 5.18
CA LEU A 133 7.32 3.06 3.88
C LEU A 133 5.99 3.78 3.58
N GLY A 134 5.12 3.90 4.56
CA GLY A 134 3.88 4.66 4.41
C GLY A 134 4.12 6.12 4.04
N ARG A 135 5.06 6.80 4.73
CA ARG A 135 5.46 8.17 4.38
C ARG A 135 6.03 8.26 2.97
N LEU A 136 6.92 7.34 2.62
CA LEU A 136 7.59 7.32 1.31
C LEU A 136 6.59 7.07 0.17
N PHE A 137 5.66 6.14 0.35
CA PHE A 137 4.74 5.73 -0.71
C PHE A 137 3.61 6.74 -0.94
N PHE A 138 3.14 7.38 0.13
CA PHE A 138 1.95 8.24 0.10
C PHE A 138 2.22 9.70 0.42
N SER A 139 3.49 10.10 0.53
CA SER A 139 3.90 11.48 0.86
C SER A 139 3.22 12.01 2.13
N SER A 140 3.04 11.14 3.13
CA SER A 140 2.41 11.47 4.40
C SER A 140 3.45 11.94 5.41
N GLU A 141 3.10 12.87 6.29
CA GLU A 141 3.97 13.35 7.38
C GLU A 141 3.79 12.55 8.68
N VAL A 142 2.87 11.57 8.70
CA VAL A 142 2.56 10.77 9.89
C VAL A 142 3.74 9.93 10.32
N GLY A 143 4.17 10.09 11.57
CA GLY A 143 5.30 9.35 12.16
C GLY A 143 4.90 8.00 12.76
N ASP A 144 3.65 7.84 13.20
CA ASP A 144 3.14 6.61 13.78
C ASP A 144 1.83 6.16 13.10
N PHE A 145 1.95 5.40 12.03
CA PHE A 145 0.81 4.88 11.24
C PHE A 145 -0.08 3.89 12.02
N HIS A 146 0.46 3.28 13.07
CA HIS A 146 -0.18 2.14 13.74
C HIS A 146 -0.65 2.44 15.16
N SER A 147 -0.65 3.73 15.56
CA SER A 147 -1.26 4.11 16.85
C SER A 147 -2.74 3.79 16.87
N GLY A 148 -3.24 3.16 17.93
CA GLY A 148 -4.65 2.85 18.13
C GLY A 148 -5.47 4.07 18.58
N LEU A 149 -4.83 5.06 19.22
CA LEU A 149 -5.51 6.28 19.65
C LEU A 149 -5.51 7.32 18.54
N ARG A 150 -6.70 7.66 18.01
CA ARG A 150 -6.90 8.61 16.92
C ARG A 150 -8.14 9.43 17.14
N GLY A 151 -8.10 10.70 16.73
CA GLY A 151 -9.28 11.56 16.65
C GLY A 151 -9.56 11.97 15.21
N PHE A 152 -10.81 12.11 14.82
CA PHE A 152 -11.14 12.51 13.44
C PHE A 152 -12.55 13.11 13.34
N ARG A 153 -12.75 13.87 12.27
CA ARG A 153 -14.08 14.32 11.84
C ARG A 153 -14.79 13.14 11.20
N ARG A 154 -16.00 12.86 11.70
CA ARG A 154 -16.75 11.67 11.29
C ARG A 154 -17.09 11.66 9.79
N SER A 155 -17.56 12.78 9.25
CA SER A 155 -18.02 12.86 7.86
C SER A 155 -16.88 12.61 6.84
N PRO A 156 -15.69 13.27 6.91
CA PRO A 156 -14.59 12.98 5.99
C PRO A 156 -14.12 11.51 6.06
N ILE A 157 -14.05 10.94 7.27
CA ILE A 157 -13.60 9.55 7.42
C ILE A 157 -14.61 8.54 6.86
N LEU A 158 -15.90 8.79 7.01
CA LEU A 158 -16.93 7.96 6.38
C LEU A 158 -16.88 8.05 4.84
N ALA A 159 -16.55 9.22 4.31
CA ALA A 159 -16.41 9.43 2.86
C ALA A 159 -15.22 8.68 2.25
N LEU A 160 -14.22 8.28 3.05
CA LEU A 160 -13.09 7.46 2.57
C LEU A 160 -13.48 6.03 2.17
N ASP A 161 -14.68 5.58 2.50
CA ASP A 161 -15.17 4.22 2.22
C ASP A 161 -14.13 3.15 2.64
N LEU A 162 -13.78 3.17 3.93
CA LEU A 162 -12.84 2.19 4.51
C LEU A 162 -13.46 0.80 4.46
N ARG A 163 -12.70 -0.20 3.96
CA ARG A 163 -13.23 -1.53 3.66
C ARG A 163 -12.52 -2.68 4.40
N THR A 164 -11.34 -2.44 4.94
CA THR A 164 -10.57 -3.50 5.57
C THR A 164 -11.14 -3.87 6.93
N THR A 165 -11.30 -5.16 7.15
CA THR A 165 -11.94 -5.71 8.37
C THR A 165 -10.94 -6.12 9.44
N GLY A 166 -9.64 -6.20 9.11
CA GLY A 166 -8.56 -6.64 10.00
C GLY A 166 -7.74 -5.50 10.59
N MET A 167 -6.52 -5.85 11.04
CA MET A 167 -5.57 -4.89 11.63
C MET A 167 -5.05 -3.86 10.62
N GLU A 168 -5.08 -4.20 9.34
CA GLU A 168 -4.72 -3.31 8.22
C GLU A 168 -5.60 -2.05 8.13
N PHE A 169 -6.75 -2.01 8.79
CA PHE A 169 -7.60 -0.82 8.94
C PHE A 169 -6.80 0.38 9.45
N ALA A 170 -5.84 0.14 10.34
CA ALA A 170 -4.96 1.18 10.85
C ALA A 170 -4.17 1.88 9.74
N SER A 171 -3.65 1.11 8.78
CA SER A 171 -2.94 1.64 7.61
C SER A 171 -3.89 2.22 6.58
N GLU A 172 -5.04 1.58 6.34
CA GLU A 172 -6.01 2.04 5.34
C GLU A 172 -6.49 3.46 5.63
N MET A 173 -6.86 3.75 6.88
CA MET A 173 -7.34 5.07 7.27
C MET A 173 -6.30 6.17 6.96
N VAL A 174 -5.03 5.95 7.34
CA VAL A 174 -3.96 6.95 7.10
C VAL A 174 -3.66 7.08 5.62
N VAL A 175 -3.57 5.96 4.90
CA VAL A 175 -3.26 5.95 3.47
C VAL A 175 -4.35 6.67 2.68
N LYS A 176 -5.62 6.29 2.86
CA LYS A 176 -6.73 6.94 2.15
C LYS A 176 -6.87 8.42 2.53
N ALA A 177 -6.74 8.76 3.81
CA ALA A 177 -6.73 10.16 4.24
C ALA A 177 -5.61 10.97 3.57
N SER A 178 -4.39 10.41 3.47
CA SER A 178 -3.26 11.08 2.79
C SER A 178 -3.49 11.21 1.28
N VAL A 179 -4.04 10.18 0.64
CA VAL A 179 -4.30 10.14 -0.81
C VAL A 179 -5.42 11.10 -1.21
N GLU A 180 -6.48 11.22 -0.38
CA GLU A 180 -7.58 12.16 -0.57
C GLU A 180 -7.24 13.60 -0.11
N GLY A 181 -6.02 13.82 0.37
CA GLY A 181 -5.55 15.16 0.76
C GLY A 181 -6.20 15.70 2.03
N LEU A 182 -6.69 14.85 2.93
CA LEU A 182 -7.23 15.28 4.22
C LEU A 182 -6.11 15.91 5.07
N ARG A 183 -6.47 16.89 5.89
CA ARG A 183 -5.54 17.55 6.81
C ARG A 183 -5.27 16.64 8.01
N ILE A 184 -4.03 16.14 8.11
CA ILE A 184 -3.62 15.21 9.17
C ILE A 184 -2.68 15.94 10.15
N ALA A 185 -2.89 15.73 11.44
CA ALA A 185 -1.99 16.20 12.50
C ALA A 185 -1.56 15.03 13.39
N GLU A 186 -0.56 15.26 14.22
CA GLU A 186 -0.16 14.33 15.27
C GLU A 186 -0.14 15.01 16.64
N VAL A 187 -0.53 14.25 17.66
CA VAL A 187 -0.37 14.62 19.06
C VAL A 187 0.45 13.55 19.79
N PRO A 188 1.35 13.92 20.71
CA PRO A 188 2.10 12.96 21.49
C PRO A 188 1.14 12.18 22.41
N VAL A 189 1.28 10.86 22.45
CA VAL A 189 0.51 9.97 23.33
C VAL A 189 1.43 8.95 23.99
N THR A 190 1.19 8.64 25.26
CA THR A 190 1.92 7.59 25.96
C THR A 190 1.26 6.25 25.71
N LEU A 191 2.05 5.22 25.41
CA LEU A 191 1.60 3.84 25.39
C LEU A 191 2.06 3.14 26.68
N SER A 192 1.11 2.64 27.45
CA SER A 192 1.33 1.81 28.64
C SER A 192 1.19 0.32 28.32
N PRO A 193 1.75 -0.58 29.13
CA PRO A 193 1.47 -2.01 29.01
C PRO A 193 -0.04 -2.25 29.09
N ASP A 194 -0.55 -3.15 28.27
CA ASP A 194 -1.94 -3.56 28.36
C ASP A 194 -2.20 -4.23 29.73
N LYS A 195 -3.41 -4.11 30.23
CA LYS A 195 -3.83 -4.66 31.53
C LYS A 195 -4.66 -5.93 31.35
N ARG A 196 -4.49 -6.60 30.22
CA ARG A 196 -5.18 -7.85 29.90
C ARG A 196 -4.58 -9.00 30.70
N ASP A 197 -5.41 -9.95 31.02
CA ASP A 197 -5.03 -11.23 31.62
C ASP A 197 -4.74 -12.33 30.56
N ARG A 198 -4.69 -11.95 29.27
CA ARG A 198 -4.51 -12.85 28.12
C ARG A 198 -3.53 -12.29 27.10
N PRO A 199 -2.95 -13.12 26.22
CA PRO A 199 -2.06 -12.66 25.14
C PRO A 199 -2.77 -11.71 24.18
N PRO A 200 -2.05 -10.74 23.60
CA PRO A 200 -2.61 -9.82 22.61
C PRO A 200 -3.05 -10.57 21.33
N HIS A 201 -4.10 -10.06 20.68
CA HIS A 201 -4.59 -10.63 19.43
C HIS A 201 -3.64 -10.43 18.24
N LEU A 202 -2.70 -9.48 18.35
CA LEU A 202 -1.76 -9.13 17.30
C LEU A 202 -0.71 -10.25 17.10
N ARG A 203 -0.58 -10.72 15.86
CA ARG A 203 0.44 -11.70 15.45
C ARG A 203 1.50 -10.99 14.61
N THR A 204 2.70 -10.79 15.16
CA THR A 204 3.78 -9.95 14.62
C THR A 204 4.01 -10.12 13.11
N TRP A 205 4.32 -11.33 12.66
CA TRP A 205 4.66 -11.57 11.26
C TRP A 205 3.44 -11.51 10.31
N ARG A 206 2.32 -12.11 10.74
CA ARG A 206 1.11 -12.16 9.93
C ARG A 206 0.51 -10.77 9.73
N ASP A 207 0.42 -10.00 10.80
CA ASP A 207 -0.19 -8.68 10.75
C ASP A 207 0.79 -7.66 10.17
N GLY A 208 2.11 -7.79 10.44
CA GLY A 208 3.14 -7.01 9.75
C GLY A 208 3.12 -7.21 8.23
N TRP A 209 2.98 -8.46 7.77
CA TRP A 209 2.81 -8.75 6.36
C TRP A 209 1.53 -8.16 5.77
N ARG A 210 0.41 -8.19 6.49
CA ARG A 210 -0.85 -7.57 6.06
C ARG A 210 -0.69 -6.08 5.83
N HIS A 211 -0.05 -5.37 6.76
CA HIS A 211 0.24 -3.95 6.62
C HIS A 211 1.15 -3.67 5.41
N LEU A 212 2.26 -4.39 5.28
CA LEU A 212 3.18 -4.22 4.15
C LEU A 212 2.48 -4.52 2.81
N ARG A 213 1.75 -5.63 2.74
CA ARG A 213 0.97 -5.99 1.55
C ARG A 213 -0.03 -4.89 1.19
N PHE A 214 -0.74 -4.34 2.18
CA PHE A 214 -1.67 -3.24 1.97
C PHE A 214 -0.95 -2.02 1.37
N LEU A 215 0.15 -1.58 1.97
CA LEU A 215 0.92 -0.43 1.48
C LEU A 215 1.40 -0.63 0.03
N LEU A 216 1.88 -1.82 -0.31
CA LEU A 216 2.34 -2.15 -1.66
C LEU A 216 1.19 -2.18 -2.68
N LEU A 217 0.05 -2.79 -2.34
CA LEU A 217 -1.12 -2.86 -3.23
C LEU A 217 -1.71 -1.48 -3.54
N TYR A 218 -1.70 -0.57 -2.57
CA TYR A 218 -2.15 0.81 -2.77
C TYR A 218 -1.10 1.73 -3.41
N SER A 219 0.12 1.21 -3.66
CA SER A 219 1.18 1.97 -4.31
C SER A 219 1.80 1.25 -5.52
N PRO A 220 1.08 1.15 -6.65
CA PRO A 220 1.59 0.52 -7.88
C PRO A 220 2.90 1.11 -8.39
N ARG A 221 3.19 2.39 -8.04
CA ARG A 221 4.45 3.05 -8.41
C ARG A 221 5.66 2.38 -7.76
N TRP A 222 5.57 2.07 -6.45
CA TRP A 222 6.66 1.47 -5.70
C TRP A 222 6.75 -0.04 -5.89
N LEU A 223 5.62 -0.72 -6.11
CA LEU A 223 5.62 -2.16 -6.34
C LEU A 223 6.10 -2.53 -7.75
N PHE A 224 5.67 -1.80 -8.77
CA PHE A 224 5.88 -2.18 -10.18
C PHE A 224 6.65 -1.13 -10.98
N LEU A 225 6.25 0.17 -10.93
CA LEU A 225 6.75 1.17 -11.85
C LEU A 225 8.25 1.45 -11.65
N TYR A 226 8.66 1.78 -10.43
CA TYR A 226 10.07 2.13 -10.17
C TYR A 226 11.01 0.95 -10.32
N PRO A 227 10.76 -0.24 -9.74
CA PRO A 227 11.61 -1.41 -9.98
C PRO A 227 11.61 -1.83 -11.45
N GLY A 228 10.46 -1.80 -12.13
CA GLY A 228 10.36 -2.13 -13.53
C GLY A 228 11.12 -1.16 -14.43
N ALA A 229 10.96 0.14 -14.21
CA ALA A 229 11.69 1.16 -14.97
C ALA A 229 13.20 1.05 -14.75
N LEU A 230 13.65 0.84 -13.52
CA LEU A 230 15.07 0.64 -13.20
C LEU A 230 15.63 -0.58 -13.94
N LEU A 231 14.92 -1.71 -13.85
CA LEU A 231 15.33 -2.95 -14.50
C LEU A 231 15.40 -2.80 -16.05
N MET A 232 14.39 -2.13 -16.62
CA MET A 232 14.33 -1.85 -18.06
C MET A 232 15.46 -0.92 -18.51
N ILE A 233 15.71 0.16 -17.77
CA ILE A 233 16.79 1.12 -18.10
C ILE A 233 18.16 0.47 -17.98
N VAL A 234 18.45 -0.23 -16.88
CA VAL A 234 19.73 -0.92 -16.69
C VAL A 234 19.91 -1.99 -17.76
N GLY A 235 18.88 -2.80 -18.03
CA GLY A 235 18.93 -3.80 -19.09
C GLY A 235 19.19 -3.17 -20.48
N ALA A 236 18.51 -2.09 -20.81
CA ALA A 236 18.71 -1.38 -22.08
C ALA A 236 20.12 -0.77 -22.20
N LEU A 237 20.65 -0.17 -21.12
CA LEU A 237 22.01 0.37 -21.11
C LEU A 237 23.06 -0.73 -21.31
N VAL A 238 22.90 -1.87 -20.63
CA VAL A 238 23.81 -3.02 -20.81
C VAL A 238 23.70 -3.59 -22.21
N LEU A 239 22.49 -3.71 -22.78
CA LEU A 239 22.26 -4.10 -24.16
C LEU A 239 23.03 -3.20 -25.14
N LEU A 240 22.80 -1.89 -25.06
CA LEU A 240 23.44 -0.91 -25.94
C LEU A 240 24.97 -0.94 -25.82
N TRP A 241 25.49 -1.15 -24.61
CA TRP A 241 26.93 -1.21 -24.35
C TRP A 241 27.58 -2.46 -24.90
N LEU A 242 26.91 -3.62 -24.87
CA LEU A 242 27.45 -4.91 -25.36
C LEU A 242 27.09 -5.21 -26.82
N LEU A 243 26.19 -4.45 -27.42
CA LEU A 243 25.75 -4.69 -28.80
C LEU A 243 26.88 -4.64 -29.81
N PRO A 244 27.88 -3.72 -29.72
CA PRO A 244 29.00 -3.69 -30.69
C PRO A 244 29.97 -4.84 -30.55
N GLY A 245 30.08 -5.51 -29.39
CA GLY A 245 31.04 -6.59 -29.16
C GLY A 245 31.23 -6.90 -27.68
N GLU A 246 32.09 -7.88 -27.41
CA GLU A 246 32.50 -8.23 -26.04
C GLU A 246 33.15 -7.03 -25.33
N ARG A 247 32.99 -6.99 -24.01
CA ARG A 247 33.64 -5.99 -23.15
C ARG A 247 34.35 -6.68 -22.01
N ALA A 248 35.56 -6.22 -21.71
CA ALA A 248 36.35 -6.70 -20.58
C ALA A 248 36.34 -5.67 -19.44
N ILE A 249 36.05 -6.12 -18.21
CA ILE A 249 36.19 -5.35 -16.97
C ILE A 249 37.15 -6.14 -16.07
N GLY A 250 38.42 -5.76 -16.05
CA GLY A 250 39.46 -6.53 -15.37
C GLY A 250 39.60 -7.92 -15.98
N SER A 251 39.43 -8.96 -15.19
CA SER A 251 39.42 -10.36 -15.62
C SER A 251 38.08 -10.87 -16.16
N LEU A 252 36.99 -10.12 -16.00
CA LEU A 252 35.67 -10.50 -16.44
C LEU A 252 35.46 -10.13 -17.92
N ARG A 253 35.06 -11.10 -18.73
CA ARG A 253 34.60 -10.88 -20.11
C ARG A 253 33.10 -10.98 -20.19
N LEU A 254 32.46 -9.87 -20.58
CA LEU A 254 31.02 -9.74 -20.74
C LEU A 254 30.69 -9.82 -22.23
N ASP A 255 29.85 -10.76 -22.58
CA ASP A 255 29.47 -11.01 -23.97
C ASP A 255 28.02 -11.49 -24.07
N VAL A 256 27.66 -12.31 -25.03
CA VAL A 256 26.29 -12.76 -25.34
C VAL A 256 25.52 -13.32 -24.15
N HIS A 257 26.18 -14.00 -23.22
CA HIS A 257 25.50 -14.45 -21.98
C HIS A 257 24.93 -13.28 -21.19
N THR A 258 25.70 -12.22 -20.98
CA THR A 258 25.24 -11.00 -20.32
C THR A 258 24.18 -10.30 -21.13
N LEU A 259 24.27 -10.33 -22.47
CA LEU A 259 23.28 -9.73 -23.35
C LEU A 259 21.90 -10.39 -23.23
N VAL A 260 21.87 -11.73 -23.08
CA VAL A 260 20.61 -12.47 -22.82
C VAL A 260 19.93 -12.00 -21.53
N TYR A 261 20.69 -11.89 -20.43
CA TYR A 261 20.14 -11.40 -19.16
C TYR A 261 19.72 -9.94 -19.24
N ALA A 262 20.46 -9.11 -19.99
CA ALA A 262 20.08 -7.72 -20.23
C ALA A 262 18.77 -7.62 -21.02
N ALA A 263 18.58 -8.45 -22.05
CA ALA A 263 17.32 -8.53 -22.79
C ALA A 263 16.17 -9.01 -21.91
N ALA A 264 16.39 -10.03 -21.08
CA ALA A 264 15.41 -10.51 -20.11
C ALA A 264 15.04 -9.40 -19.10
N ALA A 265 16.02 -8.63 -18.64
CA ALA A 265 15.77 -7.49 -17.75
C ALA A 265 14.88 -6.41 -18.41
N VAL A 266 15.09 -6.12 -19.70
CA VAL A 266 14.23 -5.20 -20.45
C VAL A 266 12.79 -5.73 -20.53
N VAL A 267 12.60 -7.01 -20.87
CA VAL A 267 11.28 -7.64 -20.97
C VAL A 267 10.55 -7.62 -19.63
N LEU A 268 11.23 -8.04 -18.55
CA LEU A 268 10.64 -8.06 -17.19
C LEU A 268 10.34 -6.65 -16.69
N GLY A 269 11.24 -5.72 -16.95
CA GLY A 269 11.06 -4.31 -16.61
C GLY A 269 9.86 -3.69 -17.34
N TYR A 270 9.75 -3.93 -18.64
CA TYR A 270 8.61 -3.50 -19.44
C TYR A 270 7.29 -4.08 -18.92
N GLN A 271 7.27 -5.38 -18.65
CA GLN A 271 6.07 -6.03 -18.11
C GLN A 271 5.65 -5.46 -16.74
N ALA A 272 6.62 -5.16 -15.87
CA ALA A 272 6.34 -4.53 -14.59
C ALA A 272 5.76 -3.11 -14.78
N VAL A 273 6.31 -2.30 -15.70
CA VAL A 273 5.76 -0.98 -16.03
C VAL A 273 4.32 -1.08 -16.55
N VAL A 274 4.04 -2.04 -17.42
CA VAL A 274 2.68 -2.29 -17.92
C VAL A 274 1.74 -2.70 -16.80
N PHE A 275 2.18 -3.56 -15.87
CA PHE A 275 1.38 -3.92 -14.69
C PHE A 275 1.12 -2.72 -13.77
N ALA A 276 2.06 -1.80 -13.62
CA ALA A 276 1.83 -0.56 -12.89
C ALA A 276 0.67 0.25 -13.50
N LEU A 277 0.63 0.35 -14.83
CA LEU A 277 -0.46 1.03 -15.55
C LEU A 277 -1.79 0.30 -15.37
N PHE A 278 -1.83 -1.02 -15.53
CA PHE A 278 -3.03 -1.82 -15.35
C PHE A 278 -3.60 -1.68 -13.95
N THR A 279 -2.75 -1.90 -12.93
CA THR A 279 -3.16 -1.84 -11.53
C THR A 279 -3.65 -0.45 -11.15
N LYS A 280 -2.97 0.60 -11.62
CA LYS A 280 -3.37 1.98 -11.34
C LYS A 280 -4.68 2.33 -12.02
N THR A 281 -4.87 1.94 -13.27
CA THR A 281 -6.12 2.16 -14.01
C THR A 281 -7.28 1.46 -13.33
N PHE A 282 -7.12 0.19 -12.99
CA PHE A 282 -8.10 -0.58 -12.24
C PHE A 282 -8.43 0.05 -10.88
N ALA A 283 -7.40 0.43 -10.11
CA ALA A 283 -7.61 1.04 -8.80
C ALA A 283 -8.40 2.36 -8.88
N ILE A 284 -8.22 3.14 -9.93
CA ILE A 284 -9.00 4.37 -10.14
C ILE A 284 -10.43 4.03 -10.63
N SER A 285 -10.60 3.02 -11.50
CA SER A 285 -11.94 2.62 -11.98
C SER A 285 -12.82 2.07 -10.86
N GLU A 286 -12.24 1.38 -9.88
CA GLU A 286 -12.92 0.84 -8.70
C GLU A 286 -13.03 1.85 -7.53
N GLY A 287 -12.61 3.10 -7.74
CA GLY A 287 -12.66 4.13 -6.68
C GLY A 287 -11.71 3.88 -5.51
N LEU A 288 -10.68 3.03 -5.69
CA LEU A 288 -9.67 2.76 -4.66
C LEU A 288 -8.59 3.85 -4.60
N LEU A 289 -8.36 4.53 -5.71
CA LEU A 289 -7.43 5.65 -5.83
C LEU A 289 -8.11 6.82 -6.54
N PRO A 290 -7.78 8.07 -6.20
CA PRO A 290 -8.28 9.24 -6.91
C PRO A 290 -7.75 9.31 -8.33
N GLU A 291 -8.41 10.11 -9.15
CA GLU A 291 -7.97 10.39 -10.51
C GLU A 291 -6.56 10.99 -10.53
N ASP A 292 -5.74 10.55 -11.47
CA ASP A 292 -4.38 11.08 -11.66
C ASP A 292 -4.29 11.84 -12.99
N PRO A 293 -4.14 13.18 -12.94
CA PRO A 293 -4.02 14.00 -14.16
C PRO A 293 -2.86 13.59 -15.07
N ARG A 294 -1.80 12.97 -14.51
CA ARG A 294 -0.66 12.47 -15.30
C ARG A 294 -1.05 11.24 -16.11
N LEU A 295 -1.83 10.34 -15.51
CA LEU A 295 -2.34 9.15 -16.18
C LEU A 295 -3.35 9.55 -17.27
N THR A 296 -4.26 10.48 -16.98
CA THR A 296 -5.21 11.01 -17.97
C THR A 296 -4.49 11.66 -19.15
N ARG A 297 -3.39 12.39 -18.90
CA ARG A 297 -2.56 12.97 -19.96
C ARG A 297 -1.85 11.87 -20.77
N LEU A 298 -1.33 10.81 -20.12
CA LEU A 298 -0.70 9.69 -20.79
C LEU A 298 -1.68 8.99 -21.76
N TYR A 299 -2.92 8.77 -21.34
CA TYR A 299 -3.95 8.13 -22.19
C TYR A 299 -4.40 8.98 -23.39
N ARG A 300 -4.09 10.26 -23.43
CA ARG A 300 -4.28 11.07 -24.64
C ARG A 300 -3.36 10.64 -25.79
N TYR A 301 -2.17 10.10 -25.45
CA TYR A 301 -1.16 9.65 -26.43
C TYR A 301 -1.11 8.14 -26.57
N VAL A 302 -1.33 7.41 -25.50
CA VAL A 302 -1.33 5.94 -25.47
C VAL A 302 -2.77 5.47 -25.62
N THR A 303 -3.26 5.49 -26.87
CA THR A 303 -4.57 4.93 -27.24
C THR A 303 -4.42 3.47 -27.66
N LEU A 304 -5.55 2.77 -27.84
CA LEU A 304 -5.57 1.42 -28.39
C LEU A 304 -4.82 1.36 -29.73
N GLU A 305 -5.14 2.29 -30.63
CA GLU A 305 -4.61 2.34 -31.99
C GLU A 305 -3.10 2.59 -32.00
N THR A 306 -2.63 3.57 -31.22
CA THR A 306 -1.19 3.86 -31.14
C THR A 306 -0.41 2.69 -30.58
N GLY A 307 -0.97 1.98 -29.59
CA GLY A 307 -0.34 0.79 -29.01
C GLY A 307 -0.33 -0.39 -29.98
N ILE A 308 -1.40 -0.64 -30.72
CA ILE A 308 -1.46 -1.67 -31.76
C ILE A 308 -0.40 -1.38 -32.84
N VAL A 309 -0.35 -0.14 -33.37
CA VAL A 309 0.64 0.23 -34.39
C VAL A 309 2.06 0.05 -33.87
N ALA A 310 2.36 0.53 -32.65
CA ALA A 310 3.69 0.36 -32.06
C ALA A 310 4.06 -1.13 -31.88
N GLY A 311 3.11 -1.94 -31.42
CA GLY A 311 3.28 -3.40 -31.27
C GLY A 311 3.59 -4.07 -32.61
N ILE A 312 2.81 -3.78 -33.65
CA ILE A 312 3.03 -4.32 -35.01
C ILE A 312 4.38 -3.89 -35.57
N VAL A 313 4.76 -2.62 -35.43
CA VAL A 313 6.06 -2.10 -35.90
C VAL A 313 7.22 -2.86 -35.23
N LEU A 314 7.15 -3.08 -33.93
CA LEU A 314 8.16 -3.86 -33.20
C LEU A 314 8.21 -5.33 -33.66
N VAL A 315 7.07 -5.96 -33.89
CA VAL A 315 7.03 -7.33 -34.40
C VAL A 315 7.66 -7.41 -35.80
N ILE A 316 7.31 -6.50 -36.69
CA ILE A 316 7.90 -6.44 -38.06
C ILE A 316 9.40 -6.22 -37.97
N ALA A 317 9.87 -5.28 -37.16
CA ALA A 317 11.31 -5.03 -36.96
C ALA A 317 12.02 -6.30 -36.45
N GLY A 318 11.43 -7.00 -35.49
CA GLY A 318 11.96 -8.26 -34.99
C GLY A 318 11.99 -9.36 -36.06
N LEU A 319 10.96 -9.48 -36.89
CA LEU A 319 10.93 -10.45 -38.01
C LEU A 319 12.00 -10.13 -39.09
N VAL A 320 12.20 -8.85 -39.37
CA VAL A 320 13.30 -8.43 -40.28
C VAL A 320 14.65 -8.81 -39.72
N LEU A 321 14.90 -8.62 -38.43
CA LEU A 321 16.12 -9.06 -37.75
C LEU A 321 16.25 -10.60 -37.79
N ALA A 322 15.17 -11.34 -37.61
CA ALA A 322 15.17 -12.79 -37.73
C ALA A 322 15.55 -13.26 -39.15
N ALA A 323 14.95 -12.63 -40.16
CA ALA A 323 15.28 -12.88 -41.55
C ALA A 323 16.74 -12.58 -41.88
N THR A 324 17.29 -11.48 -41.29
CA THR A 324 18.69 -11.14 -41.39
C THR A 324 19.61 -12.23 -40.79
N ALA A 325 19.26 -12.75 -39.61
CA ALA A 325 20.00 -13.85 -38.98
C ALA A 325 19.96 -15.13 -39.83
N ILE A 326 18.82 -15.46 -40.42
CA ILE A 326 18.68 -16.59 -41.34
C ILE A 326 19.48 -16.35 -42.61
N GLY A 327 19.47 -15.14 -43.19
CA GLY A 327 20.27 -14.77 -44.34
C GLY A 327 21.78 -14.93 -44.11
N ILE A 328 22.28 -14.50 -42.93
CA ILE A 328 23.68 -14.73 -42.53
C ILE A 328 23.99 -16.24 -42.48
N TRP A 329 23.09 -17.05 -41.94
CA TRP A 329 23.26 -18.50 -41.90
C TRP A 329 23.22 -19.14 -43.30
N GLN A 330 22.33 -18.66 -44.17
CA GLN A 330 22.26 -19.12 -45.57
C GLN A 330 23.53 -18.88 -46.32
N THR A 331 24.23 -17.74 -46.15
CA THR A 331 25.52 -17.45 -46.77
C THR A 331 26.62 -18.44 -46.37
N GLN A 332 26.43 -19.16 -45.25
CA GLN A 332 27.30 -20.22 -44.76
C GLN A 332 26.83 -21.63 -45.20
N GLY A 333 25.91 -21.71 -46.15
CA GLY A 333 25.38 -22.98 -46.68
C GLY A 333 24.53 -23.75 -45.64
N PHE A 334 23.94 -23.08 -44.64
CA PHE A 334 23.21 -23.67 -43.50
C PHE A 334 24.07 -24.65 -42.67
N GLY A 335 25.40 -24.53 -42.75
CA GLY A 335 26.33 -25.32 -41.95
C GLY A 335 26.52 -24.78 -40.52
N PRO A 336 27.57 -25.22 -39.81
CA PRO A 336 27.91 -24.67 -38.50
C PRO A 336 28.12 -23.17 -38.53
N ILE A 337 27.56 -22.45 -37.57
CA ILE A 337 27.69 -20.99 -37.48
C ILE A 337 29.13 -20.64 -37.07
N VAL A 338 29.87 -19.95 -37.96
CA VAL A 338 31.27 -19.59 -37.74
C VAL A 338 31.44 -18.50 -36.69
N ASP A 339 30.59 -17.45 -36.75
CA ASP A 339 30.59 -16.34 -35.78
C ASP A 339 29.31 -16.41 -34.92
N VAL A 340 29.32 -17.33 -33.94
CA VAL A 340 28.22 -17.55 -33.00
C VAL A 340 27.86 -16.27 -32.22
N PRO A 341 28.82 -15.51 -31.64
CA PRO A 341 28.50 -14.31 -30.89
C PRO A 341 27.77 -13.24 -31.72
N ARG A 342 28.19 -13.01 -32.97
CA ARG A 342 27.53 -12.04 -33.85
C ARG A 342 26.12 -12.47 -34.23
N SER A 343 25.94 -13.74 -34.56
CA SER A 343 24.64 -14.30 -34.90
C SER A 343 23.68 -14.19 -33.71
N LEU A 344 24.12 -14.56 -32.51
CA LEU A 344 23.30 -14.50 -31.28
C LEU A 344 22.89 -13.06 -30.94
N ARG A 345 23.72 -12.04 -31.13
CA ARG A 345 23.34 -10.64 -30.92
C ARG A 345 22.13 -10.25 -31.77
N VAL A 346 22.10 -10.63 -33.02
CA VAL A 346 20.98 -10.36 -33.93
C VAL A 346 19.73 -11.13 -33.48
N VAL A 347 19.89 -12.40 -33.13
CA VAL A 347 18.75 -13.25 -32.63
C VAL A 347 18.16 -12.71 -31.32
N ILE A 348 19.02 -12.28 -30.39
CA ILE A 348 18.57 -11.72 -29.13
C ILE A 348 17.74 -10.44 -29.34
N LEU A 349 18.23 -9.53 -30.22
CA LEU A 349 17.49 -8.32 -30.55
C LEU A 349 16.18 -8.61 -31.28
N SER A 350 16.18 -9.58 -32.18
CA SER A 350 14.97 -10.04 -32.87
C SER A 350 13.94 -10.57 -31.90
N SER A 351 14.34 -11.49 -31.02
CA SER A 351 13.48 -12.06 -30.00
C SER A 351 12.94 -11.00 -29.04
N LEU A 352 13.79 -10.05 -28.62
CA LEU A 352 13.38 -8.93 -27.76
C LEU A 352 12.33 -8.07 -28.44
N ALA A 353 12.55 -7.68 -29.70
CA ALA A 353 11.62 -6.83 -30.44
C ALA A 353 10.26 -7.52 -30.66
N ILE A 354 10.26 -8.81 -31.05
CA ILE A 354 9.02 -9.58 -31.21
C ILE A 354 8.28 -9.67 -29.86
N THR A 355 8.99 -10.02 -28.78
CA THR A 355 8.37 -10.17 -27.45
C THR A 355 7.75 -8.85 -26.97
N LEU A 356 8.49 -7.74 -27.05
CA LEU A 356 7.98 -6.43 -26.66
C LEU A 356 6.81 -6.00 -27.55
N GLY A 357 6.89 -6.29 -28.86
CA GLY A 357 5.81 -5.95 -29.80
C GLY A 357 4.51 -6.68 -29.48
N VAL A 358 4.57 -7.99 -29.25
CA VAL A 358 3.41 -8.81 -28.86
C VAL A 358 2.85 -8.37 -27.50
N GLN A 359 3.72 -8.13 -26.54
CA GLN A 359 3.28 -7.62 -25.22
C GLN A 359 2.62 -6.24 -25.32
N THR A 360 3.16 -5.33 -26.14
CA THR A 360 2.55 -4.00 -26.36
C THR A 360 1.18 -4.12 -27.00
N PHE A 361 1.05 -5.00 -28.01
CA PHE A 361 -0.22 -5.26 -28.67
C PHE A 361 -1.30 -5.72 -27.68
N PHE A 362 -1.03 -6.77 -26.89
CA PHE A 362 -1.99 -7.26 -25.90
C PHE A 362 -2.24 -6.26 -24.76
N ALA A 363 -1.20 -5.57 -24.30
CA ALA A 363 -1.33 -4.55 -23.28
C ALA A 363 -2.29 -3.43 -23.68
N SER A 364 -2.27 -3.04 -24.97
CA SER A 364 -3.15 -1.99 -25.50
C SER A 364 -4.61 -2.38 -25.47
N PHE A 365 -4.93 -3.62 -25.84
CA PHE A 365 -6.29 -4.16 -25.70
C PHE A 365 -6.73 -4.20 -24.24
N PHE A 366 -5.88 -4.70 -23.34
CA PHE A 366 -6.22 -4.82 -21.95
C PHE A 366 -6.45 -3.45 -21.27
N LEU A 367 -5.61 -2.45 -21.59
CA LEU A 367 -5.82 -1.07 -21.12
C LEU A 367 -7.14 -0.49 -21.65
N SER A 368 -7.48 -0.77 -22.89
CA SER A 368 -8.74 -0.33 -23.48
C SER A 368 -9.94 -0.93 -22.75
N VAL A 369 -9.89 -2.23 -22.44
CA VAL A 369 -10.94 -2.90 -21.66
C VAL A 369 -11.08 -2.29 -20.27
N LEU A 370 -9.98 -2.05 -19.56
CA LEU A 370 -10.00 -1.40 -18.25
C LEU A 370 -10.53 0.05 -18.32
N GLY A 371 -10.37 0.73 -19.46
CA GLY A 371 -10.87 2.08 -19.70
C GLY A 371 -12.36 2.15 -20.05
N LEU A 372 -12.99 1.05 -20.49
CA LEU A 372 -14.41 1.02 -20.89
C LEU A 372 -15.37 1.27 -19.72
N SER A 373 -14.98 0.91 -18.50
CA SER A 373 -15.78 1.13 -17.28
C SER A 373 -15.91 2.61 -16.87
N ARG A 374 -15.30 3.54 -17.60
CA ARG A 374 -15.33 5.01 -17.36
C ARG A 374 -16.29 5.82 -18.22
N ARG A 375 -17.11 5.17 -19.06
CA ARG A 375 -18.10 5.87 -19.90
C ARG A 375 -19.51 5.72 -19.38
#